data_b140e300ab4e88ca728b775f05a075c6
#
_entry.id   b140e300ab4e88ca728b775f05a075c6
#
_cell.length_a   1.000
_cell.length_b   1.000
_cell.length_c   1.000
_cell.angle_alpha   90.00
_cell.angle_beta   90.00
_cell.angle_gamma   90.00
#
_symmetry.space_group_name_H-M   'P 1'
#
loop_
_entity.id
_entity.type
_entity.pdbx_description
1 polymer ?
#
loop_
_entity_poly.entity_id
_entity_poly.type
_entity_poly.pdbx_seq_one_letter_code
_entity_poly.pdbx_strand_id
1 'polypeptide(L)'
;MEKFIVRYSDLKPCKTAFIDAHTPGSDQKENFTIIGGGVSESRDQHVHINETPGFNIGAAGQPPGCKNSLHTHTTAEVFYVLKGSWRFFWGRYGEDGELFANEGDLVNIPTGIFRAFENVGDGYGMLMAILGGDDAGGGVTWAPEVINDAKDFGLVLGDNGVLYDTKKGELLPEHITPMQLLTDEELKNFPKVSTEAFMSNFFVSASDLSHHSKDSPLKVIGANGLLKDKPGFEVDFISNETFVDEMHSPSQYEVNMVMRGEWTLEWDGNSTRISAGDTCLIRPDLSYKMTPIGLDEASLFKVTKTNDPAGSTWRE
;
A
#
# COMPACT_ATOMS: atom_id res chain seq x y z
N MET A 1 23.20 4.62 -6.63
CA MET A 1 21.80 4.25 -7.00
C MET A 1 21.44 2.85 -6.52
N GLU A 2 22.27 1.81 -6.71
CA GLU A 2 21.94 0.41 -6.38
C GLU A 2 21.28 0.18 -4.99
N LYS A 3 21.75 0.84 -3.94
CA LYS A 3 21.16 0.74 -2.59
C LYS A 3 19.74 1.35 -2.46
N PHE A 4 19.27 2.01 -3.49
CA PHE A 4 17.93 2.60 -3.59
C PHE A 4 17.01 1.83 -4.55
N ILE A 5 17.42 0.63 -4.94
CA ILE A 5 16.63 -0.32 -5.72
C ILE A 5 16.30 -1.50 -4.82
N VAL A 6 15.03 -1.74 -4.60
CA VAL A 6 14.55 -2.94 -3.88
C VAL A 6 14.00 -3.89 -4.92
N ARG A 7 14.63 -5.06 -5.03
CA ARG A 7 14.20 -6.12 -5.93
C ARG A 7 13.05 -6.89 -5.32
N TYR A 8 12.09 -7.28 -6.13
CA TYR A 8 10.99 -8.14 -5.68
C TYR A 8 11.49 -9.45 -5.06
N SER A 9 12.54 -10.03 -5.64
CA SER A 9 13.20 -11.25 -5.13
C SER A 9 13.86 -11.09 -3.76
N ASP A 10 14.21 -9.87 -3.37
CA ASP A 10 14.95 -9.56 -2.14
C ASP A 10 14.04 -9.12 -1.00
N LEU A 11 12.72 -9.06 -1.25
CA LEU A 11 11.73 -8.66 -0.25
C LEU A 11 11.75 -9.60 0.95
N LYS A 12 11.82 -9.01 2.15
CA LYS A 12 11.83 -9.72 3.43
C LYS A 12 10.52 -9.49 4.17
N PRO A 13 9.71 -10.53 4.38
CA PRO A 13 8.43 -10.40 5.04
C PRO A 13 8.56 -10.25 6.56
N CYS A 14 7.67 -9.46 7.14
CA CYS A 14 7.30 -9.52 8.54
C CYS A 14 5.99 -10.30 8.67
N LYS A 15 6.03 -11.49 9.27
CA LYS A 15 4.85 -12.36 9.42
C LYS A 15 4.00 -12.04 10.65
N THR A 16 4.54 -11.23 11.54
CA THR A 16 3.89 -10.78 12.78
C THR A 16 3.73 -9.26 12.80
N ALA A 17 3.47 -8.67 11.63
CA ALA A 17 3.43 -7.22 11.47
C ALA A 17 2.27 -6.56 12.23
N PHE A 18 1.16 -7.26 12.41
CA PHE A 18 -0.09 -6.69 12.90
C PHE A 18 -0.77 -7.58 13.94
N ILE A 19 -1.65 -6.98 14.73
CA ILE A 19 -2.34 -7.63 15.84
C ILE A 19 -3.11 -8.91 15.45
N ASP A 20 -3.60 -9.02 14.24
CA ASP A 20 -4.32 -10.19 13.74
C ASP A 20 -3.41 -11.32 13.20
N ALA A 21 -2.08 -11.19 13.35
CA ALA A 21 -1.12 -12.13 12.76
C ALA A 21 -1.21 -13.57 13.30
N HIS A 22 -1.86 -13.80 14.43
CA HIS A 22 -2.11 -15.15 14.97
C HIS A 22 -3.58 -15.58 14.86
N THR A 23 -4.46 -14.71 14.34
CA THR A 23 -5.87 -15.00 14.17
C THR A 23 -6.08 -15.90 12.95
N PRO A 24 -6.85 -17.00 13.08
CA PRO A 24 -7.12 -17.88 11.94
C PRO A 24 -7.66 -17.14 10.73
N GLY A 25 -7.08 -17.42 9.55
CA GLY A 25 -7.40 -16.74 8.31
C GLY A 25 -6.59 -15.44 8.08
N SER A 26 -5.82 -14.97 9.07
CA SER A 26 -4.86 -13.86 8.91
C SER A 26 -3.42 -14.27 9.28
N ASP A 27 -3.24 -15.47 9.79
CA ASP A 27 -2.00 -16.02 10.36
C ASP A 27 -0.93 -16.40 9.32
N GLN A 28 -1.25 -16.31 8.03
CA GLN A 28 -0.32 -16.61 6.95
C GLN A 28 0.03 -15.39 6.09
N LYS A 29 -0.41 -14.21 6.48
CA LYS A 29 -0.09 -12.98 5.75
C LYS A 29 1.36 -12.57 5.95
N GLU A 30 1.90 -11.93 4.94
CA GLU A 30 3.24 -11.36 4.92
C GLU A 30 3.15 -9.86 4.63
N ASN A 31 3.77 -9.05 5.48
CA ASN A 31 3.87 -7.60 5.28
C ASN A 31 5.30 -7.22 4.91
N PHE A 32 5.46 -6.36 3.93
CA PHE A 32 6.75 -5.89 3.46
C PHE A 32 6.83 -4.37 3.60
N THR A 33 7.89 -3.87 4.25
CA THR A 33 8.18 -2.44 4.32
C THR A 33 9.33 -2.15 3.36
N ILE A 34 9.01 -1.46 2.26
CA ILE A 34 9.93 -1.26 1.14
C ILE A 34 10.65 0.08 1.28
N ILE A 35 9.91 1.17 1.38
CA ILE A 35 10.47 2.52 1.54
C ILE A 35 9.75 3.22 2.70
N GLY A 36 10.50 3.81 3.61
CA GLY A 36 9.99 4.50 4.79
C GLY A 36 9.66 3.57 5.95
N GLY A 37 9.09 4.11 7.03
CA GLY A 37 8.81 3.37 8.27
C GLY A 37 7.70 2.32 8.18
N GLY A 38 6.82 2.43 7.18
CA GLY A 38 5.68 1.53 7.04
C GLY A 38 4.63 1.67 8.15
N VAL A 39 3.76 0.69 8.28
CA VAL A 39 2.64 0.67 9.25
C VAL A 39 2.68 -0.52 10.22
N SER A 40 3.77 -1.27 10.24
CA SER A 40 3.90 -2.46 11.10
C SER A 40 3.93 -2.09 12.59
N GLU A 41 3.19 -2.82 13.39
CA GLU A 41 3.17 -2.74 14.87
C GLU A 41 4.29 -3.60 15.50
N SER A 42 4.95 -4.42 14.68
CA SER A 42 6.03 -5.32 15.12
C SER A 42 7.37 -4.61 15.16
N ARG A 43 8.18 -4.92 16.20
CA ARG A 43 9.58 -4.51 16.29
C ARG A 43 10.49 -5.27 15.33
N ASP A 44 10.03 -6.40 14.81
CA ASP A 44 10.83 -7.32 13.97
C ASP A 44 10.74 -6.99 12.47
N GLN A 45 10.07 -5.89 12.11
CA GLN A 45 9.96 -5.52 10.70
C GLN A 45 11.33 -5.19 10.09
N HIS A 46 11.53 -5.64 8.86
CA HIS A 46 12.66 -5.23 8.04
C HIS A 46 12.25 -4.05 7.14
N VAL A 47 12.98 -2.94 7.24
CA VAL A 47 12.82 -1.79 6.35
C VAL A 47 13.94 -1.82 5.30
N HIS A 48 13.61 -1.93 4.02
CA HIS A 48 14.61 -2.03 2.95
C HIS A 48 15.31 -0.70 2.69
N ILE A 49 14.54 0.40 2.61
CA ILE A 49 15.07 1.76 2.48
C ILE A 49 14.46 2.62 3.58
N ASN A 50 15.27 3.01 4.57
CA ASN A 50 14.81 3.84 5.69
C ASN A 50 14.55 5.31 5.31
N GLU A 51 15.16 5.77 4.20
CA GLU A 51 14.93 7.11 3.68
C GLU A 51 13.51 7.20 3.15
N THR A 52 12.77 8.26 3.48
CA THR A 52 11.38 8.44 3.06
C THR A 52 11.20 9.68 2.20
N PRO A 53 10.43 9.57 1.09
CA PRO A 53 10.11 10.71 0.23
C PRO A 53 8.93 11.55 0.74
N GLY A 54 8.41 11.29 1.94
CA GLY A 54 7.20 11.92 2.49
C GLY A 54 5.94 11.07 2.34
N PHE A 55 6.13 9.84 1.92
CA PHE A 55 5.15 8.75 1.88
C PHE A 55 5.90 7.41 2.01
N ASN A 56 5.18 6.34 2.27
CA ASN A 56 5.76 5.01 2.44
C ASN A 56 5.37 4.09 1.28
N ILE A 57 6.23 3.14 0.96
CA ILE A 57 5.92 2.03 0.05
C ILE A 57 6.01 0.73 0.82
N GLY A 58 4.96 -0.06 0.72
CA GLY A 58 4.88 -1.40 1.30
C GLY A 58 4.26 -2.41 0.35
N ALA A 59 4.10 -3.62 0.83
CA ALA A 59 3.37 -4.66 0.13
C ALA A 59 2.73 -5.64 1.12
N ALA A 60 1.65 -6.29 0.67
CA ALA A 60 0.98 -7.37 1.38
C ALA A 60 0.97 -8.62 0.52
N GLY A 61 1.59 -9.69 1.01
CA GLY A 61 1.59 -11.00 0.38
C GLY A 61 0.72 -11.97 1.16
N GLN A 62 -0.14 -12.73 0.45
CA GLN A 62 -1.08 -13.63 1.11
C GLN A 62 -1.32 -14.89 0.27
N PRO A 63 -1.36 -16.08 0.90
CA PRO A 63 -1.87 -17.28 0.24
C PRO A 63 -3.40 -17.21 0.05
N PRO A 64 -3.99 -18.12 -0.74
CA PRO A 64 -5.44 -18.20 -0.94
C PRO A 64 -6.23 -18.26 0.38
N GLY A 65 -7.32 -17.49 0.45
CA GLY A 65 -8.19 -17.41 1.63
C GLY A 65 -7.62 -16.66 2.83
N CYS A 66 -6.40 -16.13 2.72
CA CYS A 66 -5.83 -15.30 3.77
C CYS A 66 -6.32 -13.86 3.64
N LYS A 67 -6.61 -13.21 4.77
CA LYS A 67 -7.16 -11.86 4.82
C LYS A 67 -6.36 -10.93 5.73
N ASN A 68 -6.43 -9.66 5.47
CA ASN A 68 -6.11 -8.59 6.42
C ASN A 68 -7.41 -8.10 7.05
N SER A 69 -7.45 -8.07 8.39
CA SER A 69 -8.70 -7.83 9.13
C SER A 69 -9.17 -6.37 9.04
N LEU A 70 -10.41 -6.11 9.46
CA LEU A 70 -11.03 -4.78 9.41
C LEU A 70 -10.26 -3.75 10.23
N HIS A 71 -9.83 -2.70 9.55
CA HIS A 71 -9.08 -1.59 10.12
C HIS A 71 -9.31 -0.31 9.31
N THR A 72 -8.89 0.81 9.86
CA THR A 72 -8.92 2.11 9.19
C THR A 72 -7.60 2.86 9.39
N HIS A 73 -7.29 3.78 8.49
CA HIS A 73 -6.18 4.74 8.59
C HIS A 73 -6.67 6.18 8.53
N THR A 74 -5.90 7.07 9.11
CA THR A 74 -6.09 8.52 9.01
C THR A 74 -5.38 9.12 7.79
N THR A 75 -4.46 8.37 7.17
CA THR A 75 -3.71 8.76 5.98
C THR A 75 -4.13 7.97 4.75
N ALA A 76 -3.73 8.44 3.59
CA ALA A 76 -4.01 7.83 2.30
C ALA A 76 -3.42 6.44 2.17
N GLU A 77 -4.12 5.54 1.52
CA GLU A 77 -3.63 4.22 1.15
C GLU A 77 -4.14 3.83 -0.24
N VAL A 78 -3.22 3.43 -1.10
CA VAL A 78 -3.52 2.97 -2.45
C VAL A 78 -2.92 1.61 -2.65
N PHE A 79 -3.71 0.66 -3.13
CA PHE A 79 -3.24 -0.66 -3.51
C PHE A 79 -3.21 -0.82 -5.02
N TYR A 80 -2.15 -1.45 -5.51
CA TYR A 80 -2.05 -2.00 -6.84
C TYR A 80 -1.95 -3.52 -6.75
N VAL A 81 -2.77 -4.22 -7.53
CA VAL A 81 -2.72 -5.68 -7.59
C VAL A 81 -1.57 -6.12 -8.50
N LEU A 82 -0.43 -6.45 -7.89
CA LEU A 82 0.72 -6.97 -8.64
C LEU A 82 0.49 -8.41 -9.08
N LYS A 83 -0.20 -9.21 -8.25
CA LYS A 83 -0.45 -10.63 -8.51
C LYS A 83 -1.71 -11.13 -7.80
N GLY A 84 -2.47 -11.97 -8.48
CA GLY A 84 -3.62 -12.69 -7.93
C GLY A 84 -4.94 -11.96 -8.08
N SER A 85 -5.96 -12.47 -7.40
CA SER A 85 -7.31 -11.90 -7.36
C SER A 85 -7.69 -11.60 -5.93
N TRP A 86 -8.20 -10.41 -5.70
CA TRP A 86 -8.43 -9.88 -4.37
C TRP A 86 -9.86 -9.40 -4.20
N ARG A 87 -10.42 -9.67 -3.03
CA ARG A 87 -11.66 -9.10 -2.54
C ARG A 87 -11.33 -7.99 -1.57
N PHE A 88 -11.79 -6.77 -1.82
CA PHE A 88 -11.82 -5.67 -0.86
C PHE A 88 -13.24 -5.52 -0.35
N PHE A 89 -13.40 -5.36 0.96
CA PHE A 89 -14.72 -5.16 1.57
C PHE A 89 -14.60 -4.16 2.71
N TRP A 90 -15.66 -3.41 2.94
CA TRP A 90 -15.63 -2.28 3.86
C TRP A 90 -16.91 -2.10 4.65
N GLY A 91 -16.88 -1.16 5.60
CA GLY A 91 -17.92 -0.85 6.55
C GLY A 91 -17.60 -1.33 7.95
N ARG A 92 -18.40 -0.92 8.91
CA ARG A 92 -18.18 -1.24 10.33
C ARG A 92 -18.01 -2.73 10.60
N TYR A 93 -18.74 -3.57 9.88
CA TYR A 93 -18.68 -5.03 9.96
C TYR A 93 -18.24 -5.68 8.64
N GLY A 94 -17.73 -4.87 7.68
CA GLY A 94 -17.36 -5.36 6.36
C GLY A 94 -18.56 -5.66 5.45
N GLU A 95 -19.71 -5.06 5.71
CA GLU A 95 -20.99 -5.36 5.03
C GLU A 95 -21.56 -4.18 4.23
N ASP A 96 -20.90 -3.02 4.23
CA ASP A 96 -21.37 -1.84 3.48
C ASP A 96 -21.13 -1.98 1.97
N GLY A 97 -20.12 -2.76 1.56
CA GLY A 97 -19.83 -3.07 0.17
C GLY A 97 -18.58 -3.91 -0.01
N GLU A 98 -18.41 -4.39 -1.24
CA GLU A 98 -17.24 -5.14 -1.67
C GLU A 98 -16.92 -4.90 -3.15
N LEU A 99 -15.68 -5.15 -3.53
CA LEU A 99 -15.23 -5.23 -4.91
C LEU A 99 -14.22 -6.35 -5.09
N PHE A 100 -14.09 -6.82 -6.31
CA PHE A 100 -13.07 -7.78 -6.72
C PHE A 100 -12.09 -7.08 -7.65
N ALA A 101 -10.79 -7.15 -7.32
CA ALA A 101 -9.70 -6.58 -8.10
C ALA A 101 -8.76 -7.68 -8.58
N ASN A 102 -8.24 -7.56 -9.79
CA ASN A 102 -7.35 -8.51 -10.43
C ASN A 102 -6.03 -7.86 -10.80
N GLU A 103 -5.08 -8.65 -11.28
CA GLU A 103 -3.76 -8.15 -11.69
C GLU A 103 -3.86 -6.92 -12.60
N GLY A 104 -3.18 -5.86 -12.19
CA GLY A 104 -3.17 -4.58 -12.88
C GLY A 104 -4.21 -3.56 -12.40
N ASP A 105 -5.18 -3.97 -11.60
CA ASP A 105 -6.18 -3.05 -11.03
C ASP A 105 -5.59 -2.21 -9.90
N LEU A 106 -6.13 -1.00 -9.71
CA LEU A 106 -5.74 -0.08 -8.65
C LEU A 106 -6.95 0.30 -7.80
N VAL A 107 -6.77 0.18 -6.49
CA VAL A 107 -7.79 0.50 -5.48
C VAL A 107 -7.25 1.61 -4.57
N ASN A 108 -7.92 2.75 -4.58
CA ASN A 108 -7.60 3.89 -3.75
C ASN A 108 -8.52 3.92 -2.54
N ILE A 109 -8.02 3.56 -1.36
CA ILE A 109 -8.86 3.46 -0.16
C ILE A 109 -9.14 4.85 0.41
N PRO A 110 -10.41 5.27 0.55
CA PRO A 110 -10.73 6.50 1.26
C PRO A 110 -10.37 6.37 2.75
N THR A 111 -9.78 7.44 3.31
CA THR A 111 -9.50 7.49 4.76
C THR A 111 -10.78 7.51 5.58
N GLY A 112 -10.72 7.00 6.80
CA GLY A 112 -11.83 7.04 7.75
C GLY A 112 -12.93 6.02 7.50
N ILE A 113 -12.72 5.01 6.65
CA ILE A 113 -13.61 3.86 6.56
C ILE A 113 -12.92 2.60 7.08
N PHE A 114 -13.65 1.71 7.72
CA PHE A 114 -13.16 0.36 7.97
C PHE A 114 -13.13 -0.41 6.66
N ARG A 115 -12.00 -1.06 6.39
CA ARG A 115 -11.83 -1.93 5.22
C ARG A 115 -10.95 -3.12 5.57
N ALA A 116 -11.10 -4.15 4.77
CA ALA A 116 -10.31 -5.37 4.80
C ALA A 116 -10.08 -5.85 3.38
N PHE A 117 -9.16 -6.76 3.20
CA PHE A 117 -8.91 -7.41 1.92
C PHE A 117 -8.52 -8.87 2.11
N GLU A 118 -8.85 -9.69 1.13
CA GLU A 118 -8.65 -11.14 1.13
C GLU A 118 -8.14 -11.59 -0.23
N ASN A 119 -7.16 -12.48 -0.25
CA ASN A 119 -6.77 -13.16 -1.48
C ASN A 119 -7.79 -14.25 -1.81
N VAL A 120 -8.56 -14.06 -2.85
CA VAL A 120 -9.59 -14.98 -3.35
C VAL A 120 -9.14 -15.76 -4.59
N GLY A 121 -7.90 -15.58 -5.02
CA GLY A 121 -7.29 -16.35 -6.10
C GLY A 121 -6.81 -17.73 -5.66
N ASP A 122 -6.32 -18.53 -6.60
CA ASP A 122 -5.88 -19.93 -6.37
C ASP A 122 -4.41 -20.01 -5.94
N GLY A 123 -3.65 -18.92 -6.05
CA GLY A 123 -2.22 -18.86 -5.74
C GLY A 123 -1.85 -17.74 -4.78
N TYR A 124 -0.58 -17.67 -4.45
CA TYR A 124 -0.05 -16.57 -3.64
C TYR A 124 -0.25 -15.22 -4.35
N GLY A 125 -0.94 -14.32 -3.70
CA GLY A 125 -1.23 -12.97 -4.18
C GLY A 125 -0.28 -11.92 -3.58
N MET A 126 -0.09 -10.81 -4.31
CA MET A 126 0.71 -9.67 -3.87
C MET A 126 0.01 -8.35 -4.22
N LEU A 127 -0.21 -7.54 -3.20
CA LEU A 127 -0.62 -6.15 -3.31
C LEU A 127 0.60 -5.26 -3.05
N MET A 128 0.85 -4.29 -3.93
CA MET A 128 1.78 -3.18 -3.65
C MET A 128 0.99 -2.03 -3.06
N ALA A 129 1.55 -1.36 -2.06
CA ALA A 129 0.86 -0.30 -1.33
C ALA A 129 1.66 1.01 -1.32
N ILE A 130 0.95 2.13 -1.50
CA ILE A 130 1.45 3.48 -1.28
C ILE A 130 0.67 4.06 -0.10
N LEU A 131 1.39 4.51 0.95
CA LEU A 131 0.79 5.05 2.18
C LEU A 131 1.25 6.49 2.38
N GLY A 132 0.32 7.40 2.63
CA GLY A 132 0.61 8.80 2.89
C GLY A 132 1.36 9.02 4.20
N GLY A 133 2.17 10.08 4.26
CA GLY A 133 2.91 10.49 5.45
C GLY A 133 4.27 9.84 5.64
N ASP A 134 5.08 10.48 6.47
CA ASP A 134 6.43 10.01 6.83
C ASP A 134 6.44 9.15 8.10
N ASP A 135 5.34 9.12 8.84
CA ASP A 135 5.18 8.60 10.18
C ASP A 135 4.45 7.24 10.21
N ALA A 136 4.88 6.30 9.44
CA ALA A 136 4.26 4.98 9.39
C ALA A 136 2.76 5.00 8.98
N GLY A 137 2.38 5.91 8.10
CA GLY A 137 1.03 5.95 7.53
C GLY A 137 -0.08 6.36 8.49
N GLY A 138 0.24 7.08 9.57
CA GLY A 138 -0.75 7.61 10.53
C GLY A 138 -1.37 6.57 11.45
N GLY A 139 -0.72 5.42 11.61
CA GLY A 139 -1.18 4.35 12.48
C GLY A 139 -2.37 3.55 11.94
N VAL A 140 -2.57 2.39 12.49
CA VAL A 140 -3.70 1.50 12.19
C VAL A 140 -4.70 1.56 13.34
N THR A 141 -5.95 1.82 13.03
CA THR A 141 -7.05 1.69 13.99
C THR A 141 -7.87 0.44 13.64
N TRP A 142 -7.85 -0.54 14.52
CA TRP A 142 -8.51 -1.83 14.32
C TRP A 142 -9.98 -1.79 14.74
N ALA A 143 -10.80 -2.57 14.06
CA ALA A 143 -12.14 -2.83 14.56
C ALA A 143 -12.08 -3.53 15.93
N PRO A 144 -12.99 -3.19 16.88
CA PRO A 144 -12.94 -3.74 18.24
C PRO A 144 -12.90 -5.27 18.30
N GLU A 145 -13.57 -5.94 17.37
CA GLU A 145 -13.59 -7.40 17.27
C GLU A 145 -12.20 -7.95 17.00
N VAL A 146 -11.45 -7.32 16.12
CA VAL A 146 -10.09 -7.74 15.75
C VAL A 146 -9.15 -7.70 16.96
N ILE A 147 -9.22 -6.62 17.75
CA ILE A 147 -8.43 -6.50 18.99
C ILE A 147 -8.86 -7.55 20.03
N ASN A 148 -10.16 -7.80 20.16
CA ASN A 148 -10.66 -8.80 21.12
C ASN A 148 -10.25 -10.22 20.71
N ASP A 149 -10.44 -10.58 19.45
CA ASP A 149 -10.06 -11.90 18.92
C ASP A 149 -8.56 -12.16 19.09
N ALA A 150 -7.73 -11.16 18.81
CA ALA A 150 -6.27 -11.30 18.89
C ALA A 150 -5.77 -11.72 20.27
N LYS A 151 -6.43 -11.30 21.35
CA LYS A 151 -6.08 -11.68 22.73
C LYS A 151 -6.20 -13.19 22.95
N ASP A 152 -7.21 -13.82 22.36
CA ASP A 152 -7.43 -15.27 22.45
C ASP A 152 -6.32 -16.04 21.71
N PHE A 153 -5.68 -15.40 20.74
CA PHE A 153 -4.55 -15.93 20.00
C PHE A 153 -3.18 -15.44 20.50
N GLY A 154 -3.16 -14.70 21.62
CA GLY A 154 -1.94 -14.34 22.36
C GLY A 154 -1.25 -13.08 21.86
N LEU A 155 -1.92 -12.23 21.08
CA LEU A 155 -1.38 -10.93 20.69
C LEU A 155 -2.11 -9.81 21.41
N VAL A 156 -1.34 -8.85 21.94
CA VAL A 156 -1.86 -7.64 22.61
C VAL A 156 -1.16 -6.42 22.02
N LEU A 157 -1.96 -5.48 21.52
CA LEU A 157 -1.46 -4.18 21.09
C LEU A 157 -1.44 -3.23 22.29
N GLY A 158 -0.28 -2.63 22.57
CA GLY A 158 -0.16 -1.59 23.60
C GLY A 158 -0.67 -0.22 23.11
N ASP A 159 -1.03 0.66 24.03
CA ASP A 159 -1.39 2.06 23.75
C ASP A 159 -0.26 2.88 23.11
N ASN A 160 0.95 2.35 23.15
CA ASN A 160 2.14 2.86 22.47
C ASN A 160 2.27 2.38 21.00
N GLY A 161 1.25 1.68 20.46
CA GLY A 161 1.26 1.15 19.09
C GLY A 161 2.17 -0.05 18.85
N VAL A 162 2.70 -0.67 19.91
CA VAL A 162 3.61 -1.81 19.83
C VAL A 162 2.89 -3.11 20.16
N LEU A 163 3.16 -4.13 19.34
CA LEU A 163 2.62 -5.47 19.51
C LEU A 163 3.44 -6.28 20.52
N TYR A 164 2.75 -7.00 21.39
CA TYR A 164 3.32 -7.90 22.41
C TYR A 164 2.77 -9.32 22.22
N ASP A 165 3.67 -10.28 22.05
CA ASP A 165 3.33 -11.70 21.86
C ASP A 165 3.41 -12.46 23.20
N THR A 166 2.27 -12.64 23.84
CA THR A 166 2.18 -13.33 25.14
C THR A 166 2.52 -14.82 25.04
N LYS A 167 2.39 -15.44 23.86
CA LYS A 167 2.80 -16.83 23.62
C LYS A 167 4.34 -16.98 23.59
N LYS A 168 5.06 -15.91 23.28
CA LYS A 168 6.52 -15.82 23.41
C LYS A 168 6.96 -15.39 24.80
N GLY A 169 6.01 -15.14 25.72
CA GLY A 169 6.31 -14.66 27.08
C GLY A 169 6.56 -13.16 27.17
N GLU A 170 6.21 -12.40 26.13
CA GLU A 170 6.28 -10.95 26.18
C GLU A 170 5.18 -10.39 27.08
N LEU A 171 5.53 -9.45 27.94
CA LEU A 171 4.59 -8.77 28.83
C LEU A 171 4.58 -7.27 28.49
N LEU A 172 3.40 -6.67 28.66
CA LEU A 172 3.34 -5.21 28.59
C LEU A 172 4.13 -4.61 29.76
N PRO A 173 4.98 -3.60 29.51
CA PRO A 173 5.61 -2.83 30.60
C PRO A 173 4.57 -2.22 31.53
N GLU A 174 4.90 -2.00 32.80
CA GLU A 174 3.96 -1.49 33.82
C GLU A 174 3.27 -0.16 33.45
N HIS A 175 3.92 0.66 32.60
CA HIS A 175 3.42 1.96 32.16
C HIS A 175 2.67 1.91 30.81
N ILE A 176 2.55 0.74 30.21
CA ILE A 176 1.83 0.53 28.93
C ILE A 176 0.54 -0.21 29.23
N THR A 177 -0.56 0.33 28.74
CA THR A 177 -1.87 -0.33 28.81
C THR A 177 -2.26 -0.94 27.46
N PRO A 178 -3.10 -1.98 27.43
CA PRO A 178 -3.66 -2.46 26.18
C PRO A 178 -4.38 -1.34 25.44
N MET A 179 -4.24 -1.32 24.11
CA MET A 179 -4.94 -0.38 23.23
C MET A 179 -6.44 -0.38 23.55
N GLN A 180 -6.99 0.82 23.74
CA GLN A 180 -8.41 0.99 24.02
C GLN A 180 -9.23 0.73 22.75
N LEU A 181 -10.35 0.05 22.95
CA LEU A 181 -11.31 -0.16 21.87
C LEU A 181 -12.08 1.12 21.58
N LEU A 182 -12.42 1.33 20.31
CA LEU A 182 -13.38 2.36 19.96
C LEU A 182 -14.73 2.07 20.64
N THR A 183 -15.34 3.13 21.15
CA THR A 183 -16.67 3.06 21.77
C THR A 183 -17.76 2.99 20.71
N ASP A 184 -18.95 2.50 21.09
CA ASP A 184 -20.11 2.46 20.18
C ASP A 184 -20.47 3.87 19.64
N GLU A 185 -20.21 4.95 20.40
CA GLU A 185 -20.46 6.31 19.95
C GLU A 185 -19.46 6.74 18.86
N GLU A 186 -18.18 6.44 19.04
CA GLU A 186 -17.14 6.71 18.02
C GLU A 186 -17.42 5.92 16.74
N LEU A 187 -17.84 4.65 16.88
CA LEU A 187 -18.14 3.76 15.75
C LEU A 187 -19.32 4.24 14.90
N LYS A 188 -20.28 4.96 15.48
CA LYS A 188 -21.41 5.55 14.71
C LYS A 188 -20.99 6.66 13.76
N ASN A 189 -19.83 7.28 14.00
CA ASN A 189 -19.33 8.40 13.18
C ASN A 189 -18.62 7.94 11.91
N PHE A 190 -18.38 6.65 11.72
CA PHE A 190 -17.77 6.13 10.50
C PHE A 190 -18.75 6.20 9.33
N PRO A 191 -18.34 6.78 8.19
CA PRO A 191 -19.22 6.92 7.04
C PRO A 191 -19.52 5.58 6.40
N LYS A 192 -20.70 5.48 5.79
CA LYS A 192 -21.08 4.38 4.91
C LYS A 192 -20.77 4.75 3.47
N VAL A 193 -20.17 3.85 2.75
CA VAL A 193 -19.82 4.04 1.34
C VAL A 193 -20.45 2.92 0.52
N SER A 194 -21.34 3.28 -0.42
CA SER A 194 -21.94 2.28 -1.31
C SER A 194 -20.91 1.73 -2.31
N THR A 195 -21.10 0.51 -2.79
CA THR A 195 -20.25 -0.10 -3.81
C THR A 195 -20.18 0.77 -5.06
N GLU A 196 -21.29 1.34 -5.52
CA GLU A 196 -21.33 2.22 -6.69
C GLU A 196 -20.45 3.47 -6.50
N ALA A 197 -20.56 4.13 -5.35
CA ALA A 197 -19.76 5.30 -5.04
C ALA A 197 -18.27 4.96 -4.90
N PHE A 198 -17.95 3.80 -4.32
CA PHE A 198 -16.56 3.33 -4.22
C PHE A 198 -15.98 3.06 -5.61
N MET A 199 -16.66 2.26 -6.43
CA MET A 199 -16.22 1.92 -7.79
C MET A 199 -16.00 3.15 -8.67
N SER A 200 -16.92 4.13 -8.60
CA SER A 200 -16.85 5.33 -9.44
C SER A 200 -15.73 6.32 -9.06
N ASN A 201 -15.26 6.30 -7.80
CA ASN A 201 -14.34 7.31 -7.31
C ASN A 201 -12.98 6.77 -6.87
N PHE A 202 -12.89 5.47 -6.55
CA PHE A 202 -11.73 4.91 -5.87
C PHE A 202 -11.19 3.62 -6.51
N PHE A 203 -11.72 3.21 -7.63
CA PHE A 203 -11.27 2.04 -8.37
C PHE A 203 -11.00 2.38 -9.83
N VAL A 204 -9.94 1.81 -10.39
CA VAL A 204 -9.67 1.81 -11.83
C VAL A 204 -9.13 0.46 -12.26
N SER A 205 -9.69 -0.09 -13.33
CA SER A 205 -9.23 -1.37 -13.86
C SER A 205 -7.94 -1.23 -14.68
N ALA A 206 -7.22 -2.33 -14.84
CA ALA A 206 -6.05 -2.39 -15.72
C ALA A 206 -6.38 -1.97 -17.16
N SER A 207 -7.56 -2.36 -17.65
CA SER A 207 -8.02 -2.00 -18.99
C SER A 207 -8.28 -0.50 -19.12
N ASP A 208 -8.83 0.15 -18.08
CA ASP A 208 -9.06 1.60 -18.08
C ASP A 208 -7.75 2.37 -18.00
N LEU A 209 -6.79 1.93 -17.19
CA LEU A 209 -5.44 2.50 -17.17
C LEU A 209 -4.80 2.48 -18.55
N SER A 210 -4.83 1.34 -19.23
CA SER A 210 -4.27 1.20 -20.58
C SER A 210 -5.07 2.01 -21.62
N HIS A 211 -6.39 2.08 -21.48
CA HIS A 211 -7.23 2.84 -22.41
C HIS A 211 -6.98 4.34 -22.32
N HIS A 212 -6.79 4.88 -21.15
CA HIS A 212 -6.57 6.32 -20.92
C HIS A 212 -5.12 6.76 -21.13
N SER A 213 -4.14 5.82 -21.15
CA SER A 213 -2.71 6.10 -21.29
C SER A 213 -2.24 5.90 -22.73
N LYS A 214 -2.71 6.72 -23.69
CA LYS A 214 -2.38 6.55 -25.12
C LYS A 214 -1.32 7.52 -25.64
N ASP A 215 -1.35 8.76 -25.20
CA ASP A 215 -0.56 9.83 -25.82
C ASP A 215 0.44 10.49 -24.87
N SER A 216 0.28 10.25 -23.56
CA SER A 216 1.14 10.83 -22.50
C SER A 216 0.99 10.03 -21.21
N PRO A 217 1.92 10.17 -20.26
CA PRO A 217 1.74 9.64 -18.91
C PRO A 217 0.39 10.05 -18.32
N LEU A 218 -0.32 9.09 -17.72
CA LEU A 218 -1.66 9.28 -17.20
C LEU A 218 -1.60 9.67 -15.72
N LYS A 219 -2.13 10.83 -15.34
CA LYS A 219 -2.35 11.17 -13.94
C LYS A 219 -3.49 10.30 -13.40
N VAL A 220 -3.16 9.33 -12.56
CA VAL A 220 -4.15 8.45 -11.93
C VAL A 220 -4.68 9.07 -10.64
N ILE A 221 -3.76 9.57 -9.80
CA ILE A 221 -4.06 10.23 -8.53
C ILE A 221 -3.36 11.58 -8.51
N GLY A 222 -4.07 12.62 -8.09
CA GLY A 222 -3.61 13.99 -8.05
C GLY A 222 -4.60 14.94 -8.73
N ALA A 223 -4.20 16.21 -8.87
CA ALA A 223 -5.04 17.21 -9.52
C ALA A 223 -5.43 16.77 -10.95
N ASN A 224 -6.72 16.69 -11.20
CA ASN A 224 -7.31 16.18 -12.46
C ASN A 224 -6.99 14.70 -12.77
N GLY A 225 -6.64 13.91 -11.76
CA GLY A 225 -6.45 12.47 -11.89
C GLY A 225 -7.77 11.71 -12.12
N LEU A 226 -7.65 10.46 -12.57
CA LEU A 226 -8.81 9.58 -12.78
C LEU A 226 -9.57 9.31 -11.49
N LEU A 227 -8.85 9.09 -10.41
CA LEU A 227 -9.43 8.78 -9.11
C LEU A 227 -9.51 10.03 -8.22
N LYS A 228 -10.32 9.93 -7.18
CA LYS A 228 -10.39 10.99 -6.16
C LYS A 228 -8.99 11.32 -5.65
N ASP A 229 -8.74 12.60 -5.52
CA ASP A 229 -7.47 13.12 -5.07
C ASP A 229 -7.04 12.54 -3.72
N LYS A 230 -5.76 12.22 -3.60
CA LYS A 230 -5.13 11.73 -2.39
C LYS A 230 -4.06 12.71 -1.94
N PRO A 231 -4.38 13.59 -1.00
CA PRO A 231 -3.36 14.46 -0.41
C PRO A 231 -2.20 13.65 0.15
N GLY A 232 -0.99 14.15 -0.07
CA GLY A 232 0.24 13.52 0.40
C GLY A 232 1.10 12.94 -0.71
N PHE A 233 0.53 12.49 -1.80
CA PHE A 233 1.25 12.04 -3.00
C PHE A 233 0.38 12.09 -4.26
N GLU A 234 1.05 12.10 -5.39
CA GLU A 234 0.46 11.94 -6.71
C GLU A 234 1.00 10.67 -7.38
N VAL A 235 0.22 10.08 -8.27
CA VAL A 235 0.59 8.87 -9.01
C VAL A 235 0.38 9.08 -10.49
N ASP A 236 1.45 8.94 -11.27
CA ASP A 236 1.43 8.89 -12.73
C ASP A 236 1.61 7.45 -13.18
N PHE A 237 0.76 6.99 -14.09
CA PHE A 237 0.92 5.73 -14.80
C PHE A 237 1.66 5.99 -16.11
N ILE A 238 2.76 5.26 -16.31
CA ILE A 238 3.62 5.34 -17.50
C ILE A 238 3.69 3.95 -18.12
N SER A 239 3.37 3.88 -19.40
CA SER A 239 3.43 2.64 -20.19
C SER A 239 4.57 2.69 -21.22
N ASN A 240 4.82 1.58 -21.89
CA ASN A 240 5.71 1.52 -23.04
C ASN A 240 5.26 2.39 -24.24
N GLU A 241 4.03 2.88 -24.25
CA GLU A 241 3.52 3.82 -25.26
C GLU A 241 3.72 5.29 -24.85
N THR A 242 3.86 5.56 -23.55
CA THR A 242 3.86 6.93 -22.99
C THR A 242 5.14 7.30 -22.25
N PHE A 243 6.14 6.41 -22.21
CA PHE A 243 7.43 6.74 -21.59
C PHE A 243 8.15 7.88 -22.35
N VAL A 244 8.97 8.62 -21.64
CA VAL A 244 9.77 9.70 -22.22
C VAL A 244 11.21 9.22 -22.32
N ASP A 245 11.75 9.15 -23.54
CA ASP A 245 13.13 8.71 -23.82
C ASP A 245 14.16 9.86 -23.65
N GLU A 246 14.07 10.53 -22.51
CA GLU A 246 14.97 11.62 -22.13
C GLU A 246 15.43 11.49 -20.70
N MET A 247 16.64 11.98 -20.40
CA MET A 247 17.12 12.07 -19.03
C MET A 247 16.31 13.09 -18.25
N HIS A 248 15.84 12.69 -17.08
CA HIS A 248 15.05 13.50 -16.16
C HIS A 248 15.81 13.70 -14.84
N SER A 249 15.79 14.93 -14.32
CA SER A 249 16.40 15.26 -13.02
C SER A 249 15.32 15.84 -12.11
N PRO A 250 14.77 15.04 -11.17
CA PRO A 250 13.69 15.51 -10.32
C PRO A 250 14.18 16.53 -9.29
N SER A 251 13.34 17.53 -9.00
CA SER A 251 13.61 18.51 -7.92
C SER A 251 13.23 18.00 -6.52
N GLN A 252 12.55 16.86 -6.43
CA GLN A 252 12.14 16.20 -5.20
C GLN A 252 12.31 14.68 -5.36
N TYR A 253 12.10 13.93 -4.27
CA TYR A 253 12.09 12.47 -4.36
C TYR A 253 11.00 11.98 -5.30
N GLU A 254 11.34 10.96 -6.09
CA GLU A 254 10.38 10.16 -6.87
C GLU A 254 10.55 8.68 -6.53
N VAL A 255 9.46 7.95 -6.56
CA VAL A 255 9.50 6.48 -6.49
C VAL A 255 8.95 5.93 -7.77
N ASN A 256 9.73 5.09 -8.46
CA ASN A 256 9.28 4.32 -9.60
C ASN A 256 8.99 2.88 -9.14
N MET A 257 7.75 2.45 -9.28
CA MET A 257 7.28 1.10 -8.98
C MET A 257 6.99 0.41 -10.30
N VAL A 258 7.75 -0.63 -10.66
CA VAL A 258 7.51 -1.39 -11.90
C VAL A 258 6.32 -2.32 -11.68
N MET A 259 5.28 -2.13 -12.49
CA MET A 259 4.04 -2.86 -12.37
C MET A 259 3.94 -4.02 -13.33
N ARG A 260 4.47 -3.84 -14.53
CA ARG A 260 4.47 -4.87 -15.59
C ARG A 260 5.70 -4.78 -16.45
N GLY A 261 6.13 -5.91 -16.98
CA GLY A 261 7.25 -5.99 -17.92
C GLY A 261 8.61 -5.70 -17.28
N GLU A 262 9.52 -5.29 -18.13
CA GLU A 262 10.91 -5.02 -17.77
C GLU A 262 11.34 -3.64 -18.28
N TRP A 263 12.19 -2.97 -17.51
CA TRP A 263 12.68 -1.63 -17.78
C TRP A 263 14.20 -1.57 -17.57
N THR A 264 14.86 -0.71 -18.34
CA THR A 264 16.23 -0.29 -18.04
C THR A 264 16.17 1.02 -17.27
N LEU A 265 16.77 1.06 -16.08
CA LEU A 265 17.06 2.27 -15.33
C LEU A 265 18.50 2.71 -15.65
N GLU A 266 18.66 3.90 -16.18
CA GLU A 266 19.96 4.52 -16.49
C GLU A 266 20.20 5.73 -15.59
N TRP A 267 21.44 5.91 -15.09
CA TRP A 267 21.86 7.06 -14.28
C TRP A 267 23.38 7.21 -14.30
N ASP A 268 23.91 8.41 -14.41
CA ASP A 268 25.34 8.72 -14.30
C ASP A 268 26.25 7.77 -15.09
N GLY A 269 25.85 7.39 -16.31
CA GLY A 269 26.58 6.45 -17.16
C GLY A 269 26.49 4.97 -16.72
N ASN A 270 25.72 4.65 -15.72
CA ASN A 270 25.40 3.29 -15.30
C ASN A 270 24.02 2.89 -15.78
N SER A 271 23.76 1.59 -15.81
CA SER A 271 22.43 1.05 -16.10
C SER A 271 22.17 -0.25 -15.36
N THR A 272 20.91 -0.51 -15.07
CA THR A 272 20.47 -1.80 -14.54
C THR A 272 19.07 -2.15 -15.06
N ARG A 273 18.79 -3.45 -15.16
CA ARG A 273 17.47 -3.95 -15.49
C ARG A 273 16.62 -4.01 -14.22
N ILE A 274 15.37 -3.60 -14.31
CA ILE A 274 14.35 -3.72 -13.27
C ILE A 274 13.09 -4.33 -13.85
N SER A 275 12.35 -5.08 -13.02
CA SER A 275 11.24 -5.94 -13.45
C SER A 275 10.00 -5.70 -12.58
N ALA A 276 8.88 -6.27 -12.96
CA ALA A 276 7.62 -6.16 -12.20
C ALA A 276 7.82 -6.54 -10.72
N GLY A 277 7.36 -5.66 -9.83
CA GLY A 277 7.53 -5.73 -8.38
C GLY A 277 8.77 -5.02 -7.83
N ASP A 278 9.76 -4.67 -8.68
CA ASP A 278 10.91 -3.87 -8.26
C ASP A 278 10.47 -2.42 -7.99
N THR A 279 11.11 -1.80 -7.00
CA THR A 279 10.82 -0.43 -6.58
C THR A 279 12.13 0.37 -6.47
N CYS A 280 12.14 1.58 -7.02
CA CYS A 280 13.32 2.45 -7.05
C CYS A 280 13.02 3.79 -6.40
N LEU A 281 13.81 4.17 -5.39
CA LEU A 281 13.80 5.53 -4.83
C LEU A 281 14.80 6.41 -5.59
N ILE A 282 14.31 7.43 -6.25
CA ILE A 282 15.11 8.42 -6.96
C ILE A 282 15.25 9.67 -6.09
N ARG A 283 16.48 10.04 -5.80
CA ARG A 283 16.80 11.25 -5.04
C ARG A 283 16.69 12.51 -5.90
N PRO A 284 16.42 13.68 -5.28
CA PRO A 284 16.52 14.95 -5.97
C PRO A 284 17.87 15.10 -6.70
N ASP A 285 17.84 15.79 -7.82
CA ASP A 285 19.00 16.12 -8.67
C ASP A 285 19.73 14.92 -9.31
N LEU A 286 19.31 13.68 -9.07
CA LEU A 286 19.83 12.53 -9.79
C LEU A 286 19.26 12.50 -11.20
N SER A 287 20.11 12.66 -12.21
CA SER A 287 19.67 12.49 -13.60
C SER A 287 19.48 11.02 -13.92
N TYR A 288 18.28 10.64 -14.34
CA TYR A 288 17.95 9.27 -14.66
C TYR A 288 16.98 9.15 -15.84
N LYS A 289 16.88 7.95 -16.38
CA LYS A 289 15.92 7.59 -17.43
C LYS A 289 15.40 6.17 -17.20
N MET A 290 14.12 5.97 -17.50
CA MET A 290 13.45 4.67 -17.50
C MET A 290 13.03 4.32 -18.91
N THR A 291 13.55 3.22 -19.47
CA THR A 291 13.24 2.78 -20.84
C THR A 291 12.67 1.35 -20.80
N PRO A 292 11.49 1.09 -21.36
CA PRO A 292 10.94 -0.27 -21.42
C PRO A 292 11.81 -1.19 -22.29
N ILE A 293 11.87 -2.46 -21.92
CA ILE A 293 12.64 -3.49 -22.65
C ILE A 293 11.70 -4.36 -23.45
N GLY A 294 11.94 -4.48 -24.75
CA GLY A 294 11.16 -5.33 -25.65
C GLY A 294 9.89 -4.66 -26.17
N LEU A 295 9.03 -5.46 -26.75
CA LEU A 295 7.76 -5.05 -27.38
C LEU A 295 6.54 -5.45 -26.53
N ASP A 296 6.77 -6.16 -25.44
CA ASP A 296 5.72 -6.61 -24.56
C ASP A 296 5.17 -5.44 -23.73
N GLU A 297 3.99 -5.61 -23.20
CA GLU A 297 3.33 -4.64 -22.33
C GLU A 297 4.18 -4.36 -21.09
N ALA A 298 4.58 -3.11 -20.92
CA ALA A 298 5.37 -2.66 -19.78
C ALA A 298 4.74 -1.40 -19.19
N SER A 299 4.68 -1.34 -17.85
CA SER A 299 4.15 -0.19 -17.13
C SER A 299 4.80 -0.01 -15.76
N LEU A 300 4.80 1.24 -15.32
CA LEU A 300 5.24 1.61 -13.97
C LEU A 300 4.36 2.73 -13.42
N PHE A 301 4.32 2.84 -12.11
CA PHE A 301 3.85 4.04 -11.41
C PHE A 301 5.03 4.89 -10.98
N LYS A 302 4.95 6.18 -11.29
CA LYS A 302 5.80 7.20 -10.72
C LYS A 302 5.03 7.93 -9.63
N VAL A 303 5.56 7.88 -8.40
CA VAL A 303 4.94 8.49 -7.22
C VAL A 303 5.77 9.67 -6.76
N THR A 304 5.11 10.79 -6.53
CA THR A 304 5.72 12.03 -6.03
C THR A 304 4.95 12.59 -4.84
N LYS A 305 5.66 13.29 -3.93
CA LYS A 305 5.06 13.90 -2.74
C LYS A 305 4.21 15.12 -3.10
N THR A 306 3.10 15.28 -2.39
CA THR A 306 2.34 16.53 -2.28
C THR A 306 2.40 17.10 -0.85
N ASN A 307 1.76 18.24 -0.61
CA ASN A 307 1.92 18.96 0.66
C ASN A 307 1.17 18.37 1.85
N ASP A 308 0.14 17.58 1.61
CA ASP A 308 -0.73 17.04 2.67
C ASP A 308 -0.68 15.51 2.68
N PRO A 309 -0.18 14.87 3.77
CA PRO A 309 -0.13 13.43 3.89
C PRO A 309 -1.48 12.79 4.27
N ALA A 310 -2.45 13.57 4.77
CA ALA A 310 -3.77 13.06 5.10
C ALA A 310 -4.54 12.70 3.83
N GLY A 311 -5.18 11.56 3.81
CA GLY A 311 -6.03 11.16 2.69
C GLY A 311 -7.34 11.95 2.64
N SER A 312 -8.01 11.90 1.50
CA SER A 312 -9.38 12.40 1.39
C SER A 312 -10.29 11.61 2.32
N THR A 313 -10.93 12.28 3.25
CA THR A 313 -12.04 11.67 4.00
C THR A 313 -13.22 11.56 3.06
N TRP A 314 -13.88 10.40 3.03
CA TRP A 314 -15.12 10.27 2.30
C TRP A 314 -16.16 11.24 2.87
N ARG A 315 -16.70 12.07 2.00
CA ARG A 315 -17.88 12.91 2.29
C ARG A 315 -18.84 12.71 1.11
N GLU A 316 -20.08 12.39 1.43
CA GLU A 316 -21.16 12.34 0.44
C GLU A 316 -21.32 13.68 -0.29
#